data_929ba5326dc6c53bb5bdfc1a9c4839e4
#
_entry.id   929ba5326dc6c53bb5bdfc1a9c4839e4
#
_cell.length_a   1.000
_cell.length_b   1.000
_cell.length_c   1.000
_cell.angle_alpha   90.00
_cell.angle_beta   90.00
_cell.angle_gamma   90.00
#
_symmetry.space_group_name_H-M   'P 1'
#
loop_
_entity.id
_entity.type
_entity.pdbx_description
1 polymer ?
#
loop_
_entity_poly.entity_id
_entity_poly.type
_entity_poly.pdbx_seq_one_letter_code
_entity_poly.pdbx_strand_id
1 'polypeptide(L)'
;MVATSFGFTLPEWVGDEIADVPEVLPTLEERMGLVHRLAARNFVEGNGGPFAAIVVERDSGRLVSVGVNVVLASGISSGHAEVVALGLAQTAVGQWDLGGAGLPAHELVVNWRPCVQCYGATLWSGVRSLVVAGDGPELEQLTGFDEGPMVVDWRDQFRARGIDVTTDVLRREAVATWQAYADHVASTGAVVYNARGSES
;
A
#
# COMPACT_ATOMS: atom_id res chain seq x y z
N MET A 1 -27.83 14.91 -9.53
CA MET A 1 -26.90 14.72 -10.66
C MET A 1 -26.07 13.51 -10.36
N VAL A 2 -25.82 12.63 -11.33
CA VAL A 2 -24.99 11.43 -11.14
C VAL A 2 -23.54 11.80 -11.46
N ALA A 3 -22.59 11.41 -10.59
CA ALA A 3 -21.17 11.56 -10.88
C ALA A 3 -20.76 10.63 -12.03
N THR A 4 -19.96 11.14 -12.97
CA THR A 4 -19.55 10.41 -14.18
C THR A 4 -18.03 10.17 -14.24
N SER A 5 -17.28 10.62 -13.24
CA SER A 5 -15.85 10.40 -13.10
C SER A 5 -15.46 10.35 -11.65
N PHE A 6 -14.40 9.62 -11.34
CA PHE A 6 -13.72 9.62 -10.05
C PHE A 6 -12.23 9.30 -10.28
N GLY A 7 -11.39 9.53 -9.29
CA GLY A 7 -9.97 9.23 -9.37
C GLY A 7 -9.25 9.55 -8.07
N PHE A 8 -7.98 9.18 -8.02
CA PHE A 8 -7.09 9.48 -6.91
C PHE A 8 -5.96 10.39 -7.36
N THR A 9 -5.57 11.30 -6.49
CA THR A 9 -4.39 12.16 -6.67
C THR A 9 -3.52 12.01 -5.44
N LEU A 10 -2.22 11.85 -5.65
CA LEU A 10 -1.26 11.86 -4.54
C LEU A 10 -1.25 13.25 -3.89
N PRO A 11 -1.18 13.33 -2.56
CA PRO A 11 -0.93 14.58 -1.86
C PRO A 11 0.39 15.22 -2.31
N GLU A 12 0.45 16.56 -2.34
CA GLU A 12 1.63 17.30 -2.81
C GLU A 12 2.92 16.93 -2.07
N TRP A 13 2.83 16.71 -0.76
CA TRP A 13 3.96 16.32 0.06
C TRP A 13 4.65 15.02 -0.38
N VAL A 14 3.93 14.12 -1.08
CA VAL A 14 4.54 12.88 -1.61
C VAL A 14 5.58 13.21 -2.67
N GLY A 15 5.33 14.22 -3.51
CA GLY A 15 6.29 14.71 -4.49
C GLY A 15 7.58 15.18 -3.83
N ASP A 16 7.46 15.97 -2.76
CA ASP A 16 8.62 16.44 -1.98
C ASP A 16 9.38 15.29 -1.31
N GLU A 17 8.65 14.31 -0.75
CA GLU A 17 9.25 13.15 -0.06
C GLU A 17 10.06 12.25 -0.99
N ILE A 18 9.65 12.15 -2.26
CA ILE A 18 10.34 11.30 -3.24
C ILE A 18 11.36 12.04 -4.11
N ALA A 19 11.46 13.37 -4.00
CA ALA A 19 12.33 14.17 -4.85
C ALA A 19 13.82 13.76 -4.77
N ASP A 20 14.27 13.35 -3.58
CA ASP A 20 15.65 12.91 -3.33
C ASP A 20 15.79 11.37 -3.27
N VAL A 21 14.71 10.63 -3.58
CA VAL A 21 14.76 9.16 -3.62
C VAL A 21 15.49 8.71 -4.88
N PRO A 22 16.47 7.80 -4.78
CA PRO A 22 17.12 7.23 -5.95
C PRO A 22 16.12 6.58 -6.90
N GLU A 23 16.33 6.71 -8.20
CA GLU A 23 15.51 6.09 -9.24
C GLU A 23 15.47 4.55 -9.12
N VAL A 24 16.53 3.99 -8.53
CA VAL A 24 16.71 2.54 -8.34
C VAL A 24 16.87 2.25 -6.85
N LEU A 25 16.06 1.33 -6.35
CA LEU A 25 16.08 0.80 -4.99
C LEU A 25 16.46 -0.69 -5.05
N PRO A 26 17.75 -1.02 -5.01
CA PRO A 26 18.23 -2.37 -5.31
C PRO A 26 17.86 -3.41 -4.26
N THR A 27 17.74 -3.03 -2.98
CA THR A 27 17.46 -3.96 -1.89
C THR A 27 16.01 -3.91 -1.43
N LEU A 28 15.54 -5.01 -0.82
CA LEU A 28 14.18 -5.05 -0.22
C LEU A 28 14.05 -4.06 0.93
N GLU A 29 15.13 -3.87 1.69
CA GLU A 29 15.18 -2.93 2.81
C GLU A 29 15.04 -1.48 2.34
N GLU A 30 15.67 -1.09 1.23
CA GLU A 30 15.50 0.26 0.66
C GLU A 30 14.08 0.48 0.15
N ARG A 31 13.50 -0.51 -0.54
CA ARG A 31 12.11 -0.48 -1.02
C ARG A 31 11.13 -0.35 0.15
N MET A 32 11.23 -1.23 1.14
CA MET A 32 10.36 -1.21 2.31
C MET A 32 10.62 0.01 3.19
N GLY A 33 11.86 0.48 3.29
CA GLY A 33 12.21 1.72 4.00
C GLY A 33 11.50 2.95 3.43
N LEU A 34 11.40 3.06 2.10
CA LEU A 34 10.60 4.12 1.46
C LEU A 34 9.12 3.98 1.82
N VAL A 35 8.57 2.76 1.75
CA VAL A 35 7.17 2.50 2.12
C VAL A 35 6.90 2.92 3.56
N HIS A 36 7.78 2.59 4.52
CA HIS A 36 7.61 2.99 5.92
C HIS A 36 7.66 4.51 6.13
N ARG A 37 8.57 5.22 5.45
CA ARG A 37 8.62 6.69 5.53
C ARG A 37 7.33 7.33 5.04
N LEU A 38 6.84 6.89 3.87
CA LEU A 38 5.58 7.37 3.32
C LEU A 38 4.39 7.07 4.24
N ALA A 39 4.31 5.85 4.79
CA ALA A 39 3.24 5.44 5.69
C ALA A 39 3.24 6.25 7.00
N ALA A 40 4.42 6.47 7.58
CA ALA A 40 4.56 7.24 8.82
C ALA A 40 4.17 8.71 8.65
N ARG A 41 4.44 9.30 7.48
CA ARG A 41 4.04 10.68 7.18
C ARG A 41 2.55 10.79 6.85
N ASN A 42 1.98 9.83 6.15
CA ASN A 42 0.64 9.91 5.59
C ASN A 42 -0.45 10.21 6.63
N PHE A 43 -0.45 9.54 7.76
CA PHE A 43 -1.46 9.76 8.79
C PHE A 43 -1.26 11.09 9.53
N VAL A 44 -0.03 11.56 9.67
CA VAL A 44 0.28 12.87 10.27
C VAL A 44 -0.24 14.00 9.38
N GLU A 45 -0.16 13.85 8.07
CA GLU A 45 -0.69 14.78 7.07
C GLU A 45 -2.24 14.68 6.92
N GLY A 46 -2.88 13.72 7.59
CA GLY A 46 -4.34 13.59 7.62
C GLY A 46 -4.99 13.04 6.34
N ASN A 47 -4.24 12.44 5.42
CA ASN A 47 -4.80 11.95 4.15
C ASN A 47 -5.54 10.62 4.30
N GLY A 48 -5.17 9.82 5.31
CA GLY A 48 -5.74 8.49 5.57
C GLY A 48 -4.92 7.73 6.60
N GLY A 49 -5.08 6.42 6.65
CA GLY A 49 -4.35 5.55 7.57
C GLY A 49 -2.85 5.44 7.27
N PRO A 50 -2.08 4.76 8.16
CA PRO A 50 -0.63 4.62 8.11
C PRO A 50 -0.19 3.61 7.05
N PHE A 51 -0.68 3.72 5.83
CA PHE A 51 -0.44 2.76 4.75
C PHE A 51 0.20 3.43 3.56
N ALA A 52 1.23 2.77 3.03
CA ALA A 52 1.88 3.13 1.79
C ALA A 52 2.29 1.88 1.00
N ALA A 53 2.43 2.04 -0.30
CA ALA A 53 2.89 1.01 -1.21
C ALA A 53 3.73 1.63 -2.33
N ILE A 54 4.61 0.85 -2.92
CA ILE A 54 5.32 1.22 -4.14
C ILE A 54 5.25 0.09 -5.15
N VAL A 55 5.36 0.43 -6.42
CA VAL A 55 5.60 -0.53 -7.49
C VAL A 55 7.00 -0.27 -8.03
N VAL A 56 7.80 -1.35 -8.13
CA VAL A 56 9.13 -1.31 -8.74
C VAL A 56 9.25 -2.35 -9.85
N GLU A 57 10.16 -2.15 -10.78
CA GLU A 57 10.65 -3.26 -11.60
C GLU A 57 11.42 -4.21 -10.69
N ARG A 58 11.02 -5.48 -10.66
CA ARG A 58 11.53 -6.47 -9.72
C ARG A 58 13.05 -6.62 -9.76
N ASP A 59 13.59 -6.80 -10.96
CA ASP A 59 15.00 -7.17 -11.15
C ASP A 59 15.94 -5.96 -11.10
N SER A 60 15.53 -4.83 -11.65
CA SER A 60 16.34 -3.60 -11.66
C SER A 60 16.21 -2.79 -10.37
N GLY A 61 15.08 -2.92 -9.67
CA GLY A 61 14.73 -2.06 -8.54
C GLY A 61 14.28 -0.66 -8.93
N ARG A 62 14.05 -0.40 -10.23
CA ARG A 62 13.59 0.91 -10.70
C ARG A 62 12.21 1.23 -10.14
N LEU A 63 12.09 2.37 -9.49
CA LEU A 63 10.83 2.86 -8.95
C LEU A 63 9.89 3.26 -10.10
N VAL A 64 8.69 2.68 -10.12
CA VAL A 64 7.67 2.94 -11.14
C VAL A 64 6.58 3.86 -10.60
N SER A 65 6.13 3.61 -9.39
CA SER A 65 5.10 4.42 -8.73
C SER A 65 5.18 4.32 -7.22
N VAL A 66 4.56 5.30 -6.57
CA VAL A 66 4.29 5.29 -5.13
C VAL A 66 2.79 5.47 -4.90
N GLY A 67 2.28 5.00 -3.77
CA GLY A 67 0.92 5.20 -3.33
C GLY A 67 0.86 5.34 -1.82
N VAL A 68 -0.02 6.21 -1.36
CA VAL A 68 -0.38 6.34 0.06
C VAL A 68 -1.89 6.20 0.19
N ASN A 69 -2.35 5.83 1.37
CA ASN A 69 -3.78 5.78 1.64
C ASN A 69 -4.40 7.17 1.57
N VAL A 70 -5.38 7.35 0.70
CA VAL A 70 -6.06 8.64 0.47
C VAL A 70 -7.58 8.57 0.74
N VAL A 71 -8.02 7.60 1.54
CA VAL A 71 -9.45 7.41 1.82
C VAL A 71 -10.06 8.67 2.42
N LEU A 72 -9.43 9.29 3.42
CA LEU A 72 -9.95 10.51 4.03
C LEU A 72 -9.85 11.71 3.10
N ALA A 73 -8.73 11.87 2.40
CA ALA A 73 -8.52 12.99 1.48
C ALA A 73 -9.44 12.94 0.25
N SER A 74 -9.73 11.75 -0.27
CA SER A 74 -10.58 11.58 -1.45
C SER A 74 -12.06 11.36 -1.13
N GLY A 75 -12.39 10.92 0.09
CA GLY A 75 -13.73 10.46 0.45
C GLY A 75 -14.15 9.17 -0.28
N ILE A 76 -13.21 8.41 -0.81
CA ILE A 76 -13.47 7.18 -1.59
C ILE A 76 -12.85 5.99 -0.88
N SER A 77 -13.67 5.04 -0.45
CA SER A 77 -13.24 3.87 0.35
C SER A 77 -12.20 2.98 -0.34
N SER A 78 -12.12 3.01 -1.66
CA SER A 78 -11.11 2.23 -2.39
C SER A 78 -9.76 2.93 -2.52
N GLY A 79 -9.57 4.11 -1.92
CA GLY A 79 -8.31 4.87 -1.97
C GLY A 79 -7.20 4.30 -1.08
N HIS A 80 -7.04 2.98 -1.06
CA HIS A 80 -5.95 2.30 -0.36
C HIS A 80 -4.62 2.47 -1.09
N ALA A 81 -3.53 2.43 -0.35
CA ALA A 81 -2.18 2.68 -0.87
C ALA A 81 -1.81 1.78 -2.05
N GLU A 82 -2.14 0.49 -1.97
CA GLU A 82 -1.87 -0.48 -3.02
C GLU A 82 -2.66 -0.16 -4.30
N VAL A 83 -3.95 0.18 -4.16
CA VAL A 83 -4.80 0.55 -5.30
C VAL A 83 -4.26 1.80 -5.99
N VAL A 84 -3.83 2.79 -5.21
CA VAL A 84 -3.23 4.02 -5.73
C VAL A 84 -1.91 3.73 -6.44
N ALA A 85 -1.00 2.98 -5.79
CA ALA A 85 0.29 2.62 -6.39
C ALA A 85 0.13 1.82 -7.68
N LEU A 86 -0.74 0.78 -7.68
CA LEU A 86 -1.01 -0.04 -8.87
C LEU A 86 -1.61 0.79 -10.01
N GLY A 87 -2.60 1.63 -9.70
CA GLY A 87 -3.24 2.49 -10.71
C GLY A 87 -2.25 3.48 -11.34
N LEU A 88 -1.38 4.09 -10.53
CA LEU A 88 -0.33 4.99 -11.02
C LEU A 88 0.75 4.25 -11.82
N ALA A 89 1.13 3.03 -11.42
CA ALA A 89 2.05 2.20 -12.21
C ALA A 89 1.47 1.86 -13.58
N GLN A 90 0.21 1.40 -13.62
CA GLN A 90 -0.50 1.10 -14.86
C GLN A 90 -0.60 2.34 -15.76
N THR A 91 -0.83 3.50 -15.18
CA THR A 91 -0.85 4.77 -15.92
C THR A 91 0.54 5.10 -16.47
N ALA A 92 1.60 4.94 -15.67
CA ALA A 92 2.98 5.24 -16.08
C ALA A 92 3.48 4.33 -17.21
N VAL A 93 3.14 3.02 -17.15
CA VAL A 93 3.51 2.08 -18.21
C VAL A 93 2.54 2.06 -19.39
N GLY A 94 1.37 2.71 -19.27
CA GLY A 94 0.35 2.77 -20.32
C GLY A 94 -0.38 1.45 -20.58
N GLN A 95 -0.39 0.54 -19.60
CA GLN A 95 -1.02 -0.79 -19.70
C GLN A 95 -1.70 -1.16 -18.39
N TRP A 96 -2.86 -1.80 -18.47
CA TRP A 96 -3.60 -2.29 -17.29
C TRP A 96 -2.99 -3.57 -16.68
N ASP A 97 -2.21 -4.34 -17.45
CA ASP A 97 -1.53 -5.56 -17.03
C ASP A 97 -0.03 -5.30 -16.85
N LEU A 98 0.41 -5.16 -15.59
CA LEU A 98 1.82 -4.96 -15.24
C LEU A 98 2.69 -6.18 -15.50
N GLY A 99 2.10 -7.32 -15.85
CA GLY A 99 2.78 -8.53 -16.30
C GLY A 99 2.65 -8.78 -17.81
N GLY A 100 2.20 -7.78 -18.56
CA GLY A 100 1.97 -7.86 -19.98
C GLY A 100 3.23 -8.14 -20.81
N ALA A 101 3.03 -8.67 -22.01
CA ALA A 101 4.15 -9.02 -22.89
C ALA A 101 5.04 -7.80 -23.19
N GLY A 102 6.34 -7.98 -23.05
CA GLY A 102 7.34 -6.93 -23.32
C GLY A 102 7.61 -6.00 -22.13
N LEU A 103 6.88 -6.14 -21.03
CA LEU A 103 7.16 -5.42 -19.79
C LEU A 103 8.16 -6.21 -18.91
N PRO A 104 8.98 -5.51 -18.10
CA PRO A 104 9.70 -6.15 -17.02
C PRO A 104 8.73 -6.73 -15.98
N ALA A 105 9.18 -7.69 -15.18
CA ALA A 105 8.41 -8.16 -14.03
C ALA A 105 8.28 -7.03 -13.01
N HIS A 106 7.06 -6.72 -12.58
CA HIS A 106 6.82 -5.73 -11.55
C HIS A 106 6.58 -6.39 -10.18
N GLU A 107 6.96 -5.66 -9.14
CA GLU A 107 6.81 -6.03 -7.74
C GLU A 107 6.04 -4.95 -7.00
N LEU A 108 5.03 -5.36 -6.23
CA LEU A 108 4.33 -4.51 -5.26
C LEU A 108 4.99 -4.68 -3.89
N VAL A 109 5.37 -3.57 -3.26
CA VAL A 109 5.91 -3.54 -1.89
C VAL A 109 4.94 -2.74 -1.03
N VAL A 110 4.49 -3.32 0.09
CA VAL A 110 3.51 -2.71 0.99
C VAL A 110 3.84 -3.01 2.45
N ASN A 111 3.54 -2.09 3.34
CA ASN A 111 3.96 -2.17 4.74
C ASN A 111 3.18 -3.16 5.61
N TRP A 112 2.22 -3.91 5.04
CA TRP A 112 1.58 -5.06 5.67
C TRP A 112 0.92 -5.97 4.63
N ARG A 113 0.42 -7.14 5.08
CA ARG A 113 -0.45 -8.00 4.28
C ARG A 113 -1.60 -7.17 3.67
N PRO A 114 -1.86 -7.28 2.36
CA PRO A 114 -3.02 -6.60 1.77
C PRO A 114 -4.33 -6.98 2.45
N CYS A 115 -5.23 -6.03 2.64
CA CYS A 115 -6.61 -6.30 3.06
C CYS A 115 -7.38 -7.04 1.96
N VAL A 116 -8.61 -7.48 2.24
CA VAL A 116 -9.43 -8.22 1.26
C VAL A 116 -9.63 -7.47 -0.06
N GLN A 117 -9.76 -6.14 -0.05
CA GLN A 117 -9.87 -5.32 -1.25
C GLN A 117 -8.57 -5.33 -2.06
N CYS A 118 -7.45 -5.05 -1.40
CA CYS A 118 -6.13 -4.95 -2.02
C CYS A 118 -5.58 -6.32 -2.46
N TYR A 119 -5.98 -7.39 -1.79
CA TYR A 119 -5.75 -8.76 -2.25
C TYR A 119 -6.31 -8.96 -3.66
N GLY A 120 -7.57 -8.61 -3.89
CA GLY A 120 -8.19 -8.68 -5.21
C GLY A 120 -7.50 -7.76 -6.23
N ALA A 121 -7.21 -6.50 -5.84
CA ALA A 121 -6.50 -5.56 -6.71
C ALA A 121 -5.13 -6.08 -7.15
N THR A 122 -4.36 -6.67 -6.23
CA THR A 122 -3.04 -7.26 -6.52
C THR A 122 -3.15 -8.44 -7.48
N LEU A 123 -4.13 -9.32 -7.30
CA LEU A 123 -4.36 -10.47 -8.21
C LEU A 123 -4.63 -10.04 -9.66
N TRP A 124 -5.33 -8.92 -9.86
CA TRP A 124 -5.71 -8.41 -11.18
C TRP A 124 -4.69 -7.47 -11.81
N SER A 125 -3.70 -7.02 -11.05
CA SER A 125 -2.74 -5.99 -11.51
C SER A 125 -1.70 -6.49 -12.51
N GLY A 126 -1.43 -7.80 -12.50
CA GLY A 126 -0.36 -8.39 -13.33
C GLY A 126 1.03 -8.39 -12.68
N VAL A 127 1.22 -7.88 -11.45
CA VAL A 127 2.50 -7.98 -10.75
C VAL A 127 2.94 -9.43 -10.57
N ARG A 128 4.26 -9.65 -10.51
CA ARG A 128 4.86 -10.99 -10.37
C ARG A 128 5.47 -11.23 -8.99
N SER A 129 5.50 -10.21 -8.16
CA SER A 129 6.01 -10.30 -6.79
C SER A 129 5.24 -9.37 -5.87
N LEU A 130 5.05 -9.82 -4.63
CA LEU A 130 4.51 -9.06 -3.51
C LEU A 130 5.49 -9.16 -2.34
N VAL A 131 5.91 -8.02 -1.83
CA VAL A 131 6.75 -7.91 -0.64
C VAL A 131 5.96 -7.21 0.46
N VAL A 132 5.89 -7.83 1.63
CA VAL A 132 5.19 -7.27 2.79
C VAL A 132 6.11 -7.22 4.01
N ALA A 133 5.92 -6.21 4.85
CA ALA A 133 6.65 -6.11 6.12
C ALA A 133 6.22 -7.20 7.11
N GLY A 134 5.01 -7.70 6.98
CA GLY A 134 4.50 -8.77 7.81
C GLY A 134 3.03 -9.07 7.57
N ASP A 135 2.52 -9.98 8.37
CA ASP A 135 1.11 -10.28 8.52
C ASP A 135 0.83 -10.69 9.97
N GLY A 136 -0.42 -10.82 10.32
CA GLY A 136 -0.84 -11.16 11.68
C GLY A 136 -1.78 -10.09 12.24
N PRO A 137 -2.23 -10.29 13.48
CA PRO A 137 -3.28 -9.46 14.07
C PRO A 137 -2.78 -8.12 14.62
N GLU A 138 -1.47 -7.85 14.61
CA GLU A 138 -0.89 -6.66 15.25
C GLU A 138 -1.43 -5.36 14.65
N LEU A 139 -1.64 -5.33 13.33
CA LEU A 139 -2.20 -4.16 12.66
C LEU A 139 -3.58 -3.85 13.24
N GLU A 140 -4.51 -4.79 13.19
CA GLU A 140 -5.89 -4.63 13.66
C GLU A 140 -5.93 -4.31 15.16
N GLN A 141 -5.10 -5.00 15.96
CA GLN A 141 -5.03 -4.80 17.41
C GLN A 141 -4.51 -3.41 17.82
N LEU A 142 -3.54 -2.89 17.10
CA LEU A 142 -2.92 -1.60 17.42
C LEU A 142 -3.69 -0.42 16.82
N THR A 143 -4.21 -0.57 15.61
CA THR A 143 -4.78 0.55 14.87
C THR A 143 -6.31 0.60 14.91
N GLY A 144 -6.97 -0.54 15.17
CA GLY A 144 -8.42 -0.67 15.11
C GLY A 144 -8.99 -0.73 13.69
N PHE A 145 -8.14 -0.84 12.65
CA PHE A 145 -8.64 -1.03 11.28
C PHE A 145 -9.22 -2.43 11.09
N ASP A 146 -10.28 -2.52 10.29
CA ASP A 146 -10.89 -3.77 9.82
C ASP A 146 -10.31 -4.12 8.45
N GLU A 147 -9.51 -5.19 8.38
CA GLU A 147 -8.87 -5.67 7.14
C GLU A 147 -9.79 -6.60 6.31
N GLY A 148 -11.00 -6.84 6.81
CA GLY A 148 -12.00 -7.70 6.17
C GLY A 148 -11.69 -9.19 6.24
N PRO A 149 -12.57 -10.03 5.67
CA PRO A 149 -12.48 -11.49 5.75
C PRO A 149 -11.40 -12.04 4.81
N MET A 150 -10.14 -11.91 5.18
CA MET A 150 -9.01 -12.39 4.39
C MET A 150 -8.93 -13.92 4.37
N VAL A 151 -8.59 -14.51 3.23
CA VAL A 151 -8.37 -15.96 3.12
C VAL A 151 -7.13 -16.38 3.88
N VAL A 152 -7.21 -17.50 4.61
CA VAL A 152 -6.13 -17.97 5.49
C VAL A 152 -4.87 -18.34 4.69
N ASP A 153 -5.04 -18.94 3.51
CA ASP A 153 -3.97 -19.40 2.62
C ASP A 153 -3.60 -18.36 1.54
N TRP A 154 -3.77 -17.08 1.84
CA TRP A 154 -3.58 -15.97 0.91
C TRP A 154 -2.23 -16.00 0.17
N ARG A 155 -1.15 -16.43 0.82
CA ARG A 155 0.19 -16.55 0.21
C ARG A 155 0.20 -17.62 -0.89
N ASP A 156 -0.42 -18.76 -0.62
CA ASP A 156 -0.47 -19.87 -1.56
C ASP A 156 -1.40 -19.55 -2.75
N GLN A 157 -2.46 -18.80 -2.50
CA GLN A 157 -3.33 -18.27 -3.56
C GLN A 157 -2.58 -17.30 -4.50
N PHE A 158 -1.70 -16.44 -3.99
CA PHE A 158 -0.83 -15.61 -4.82
C PHE A 158 0.17 -16.46 -5.61
N ARG A 159 0.86 -17.39 -4.95
CA ARG A 159 1.85 -18.27 -5.59
C ARG A 159 1.24 -19.12 -6.68
N ALA A 160 0.04 -19.65 -6.46
CA ALA A 160 -0.70 -20.41 -7.46
C ALA A 160 -1.03 -19.60 -8.74
N ARG A 161 -0.97 -18.27 -8.65
CA ARG A 161 -1.16 -17.33 -9.78
C ARG A 161 0.14 -16.73 -10.30
N GLY A 162 1.29 -17.29 -9.90
CA GLY A 162 2.61 -16.83 -10.33
C GLY A 162 3.05 -15.50 -9.72
N ILE A 163 2.53 -15.17 -8.54
CA ILE A 163 2.96 -14.01 -7.76
C ILE A 163 3.78 -14.52 -6.58
N ASP A 164 5.10 -14.31 -6.60
CA ASP A 164 5.97 -14.65 -5.49
C ASP A 164 5.65 -13.78 -4.27
N VAL A 165 5.73 -14.35 -3.07
CA VAL A 165 5.44 -13.62 -1.82
C VAL A 165 6.64 -13.69 -0.89
N THR A 166 7.16 -12.51 -0.53
CA THR A 166 8.20 -12.30 0.49
C THR A 166 7.59 -11.59 1.70
N THR A 167 7.85 -12.09 2.90
CA THR A 167 7.30 -11.54 4.14
C THR A 167 8.41 -11.13 5.11
N ASP A 168 8.01 -10.38 6.13
CA ASP A 168 8.85 -10.02 7.29
C ASP A 168 10.01 -9.06 6.97
N VAL A 169 9.89 -8.28 5.90
CA VAL A 169 10.87 -7.25 5.55
C VAL A 169 10.63 -6.00 6.41
N LEU A 170 11.56 -5.68 7.30
CA LEU A 170 11.47 -4.55 8.23
C LEU A 170 10.17 -4.56 9.07
N ARG A 171 9.78 -5.75 9.58
CA ARG A 171 8.53 -5.93 10.35
C ARG A 171 8.45 -5.03 11.59
N ARG A 172 9.56 -4.82 12.28
CA ARG A 172 9.56 -4.01 13.52
C ARG A 172 9.22 -2.55 13.24
N GLU A 173 9.64 -2.04 12.11
CA GLU A 173 9.35 -0.68 11.64
C GLU A 173 7.87 -0.51 11.32
N ALA A 174 7.22 -1.53 10.75
CA ALA A 174 5.78 -1.54 10.54
C ALA A 174 5.03 -1.46 11.89
N VAL A 175 5.35 -2.33 12.83
CA VAL A 175 4.73 -2.34 14.17
C VAL A 175 4.95 -1.01 14.90
N ALA A 176 6.14 -0.40 14.78
CA ALA A 176 6.40 0.91 15.34
C ALA A 176 5.51 2.01 14.71
N THR A 177 5.26 1.92 13.41
CA THR A 177 4.33 2.83 12.71
C THR A 177 2.89 2.67 13.20
N TRP A 178 2.45 1.42 13.45
CA TRP A 178 1.11 1.17 14.03
C TRP A 178 0.97 1.75 15.44
N GLN A 179 1.99 1.61 16.27
CA GLN A 179 1.98 2.20 17.61
C GLN A 179 1.94 3.73 17.54
N ALA A 180 2.76 4.34 16.70
CA ALA A 180 2.75 5.78 16.49
C ALA A 180 1.39 6.30 15.98
N TYR A 181 0.73 5.54 15.11
CA TYR A 181 -0.61 5.86 14.66
C TYR A 181 -1.64 5.77 15.79
N ALA A 182 -1.59 4.71 16.62
CA ALA A 182 -2.48 4.57 17.77
C ALA A 182 -2.32 5.76 18.75
N ASP A 183 -1.09 6.15 19.03
CA ASP A 183 -0.79 7.31 19.89
C ASP A 183 -1.30 8.63 19.27
N HIS A 184 -1.17 8.78 17.94
CA HIS A 184 -1.71 9.90 17.19
C HIS A 184 -3.23 9.97 17.30
N VAL A 185 -3.94 8.87 17.07
CA VAL A 185 -5.40 8.78 17.22
C VAL A 185 -5.83 9.13 18.64
N ALA A 186 -5.15 8.57 19.64
CA ALA A 186 -5.47 8.83 21.05
C ALA A 186 -5.28 10.30 21.45
N SER A 187 -4.28 10.98 20.88
CA SER A 187 -3.96 12.36 21.21
C SER A 187 -4.75 13.41 20.43
N THR A 188 -5.17 13.08 19.21
CA THR A 188 -5.83 14.04 18.29
C THR A 188 -7.31 13.79 18.12
N GLY A 189 -7.81 12.57 18.41
CA GLY A 189 -9.15 12.14 18.06
C GLY A 189 -9.33 11.90 16.56
N ALA A 190 -8.23 11.60 15.83
CA ALA A 190 -8.29 11.29 14.41
C ALA A 190 -9.20 10.08 14.14
N VAL A 191 -9.91 10.11 13.00
CA VAL A 191 -10.89 9.08 12.67
C VAL A 191 -10.20 7.82 12.15
N VAL A 192 -10.52 6.68 12.77
CA VAL A 192 -10.27 5.36 12.19
C VAL A 192 -11.48 5.03 11.31
N TYR A 193 -11.27 5.06 9.98
CA TYR A 193 -12.38 4.84 9.03
C TYR A 193 -12.56 3.34 8.79
N ASN A 194 -13.60 2.76 9.33
CA ASN A 194 -14.05 1.41 9.02
C ASN A 194 -15.39 1.46 8.28
N ALA A 195 -15.67 0.48 7.43
CA ALA A 195 -17.01 0.35 6.84
C ALA A 195 -18.04 0.16 7.95
N ARG A 196 -19.21 0.80 7.83
CA ARG A 196 -20.32 0.79 8.81
C ARG A 196 -20.06 1.60 10.08
N GLY A 197 -19.06 2.47 10.08
CA GLY A 197 -18.69 3.27 11.25
C GLY A 197 -17.89 2.48 12.29
N SER A 198 -17.17 3.21 13.12
CA SER A 198 -16.50 2.66 14.29
C SER A 198 -17.48 2.63 15.47
N GLU A 199 -18.48 1.76 15.42
CA GLU A 199 -19.20 1.38 16.64
C GLU A 199 -18.38 0.30 17.34
N SER A 200 -17.46 0.72 18.16
CA SER A 200 -16.80 -0.09 19.19
C SER A 200 -17.44 0.20 20.52
#